data_472487b24b20da9776eea0ba61a31177
#
_entry.id   472487b24b20da9776eea0ba61a31177
#
_cell.length_a   1.000
_cell.length_b   1.000
_cell.length_c   1.000
_cell.angle_alpha   90.00
_cell.angle_beta   90.00
_cell.angle_gamma   90.00
#
_symmetry.space_group_name_H-M   'P 1'
#
loop_
_entity.id
_entity.type
_entity.pdbx_description
1 polymer ?
#
loop_
_entity_poly.entity_id
_entity_poly.type
_entity_poly.pdbx_seq_one_letter_code
_entity_poly.pdbx_strand_id
1 'polypeptide(L)'
;MKLTLHHINLATENVARMDNFYQEVMGLSPNVAGLPVLEKKQGYAGDVAFVSDGHLQMHLAQKDVLAGFNAGQMVNPVARGHIAYRTDDLAAFKSHLRAQNIPFSDWGNKAVSGWHQIFFYDPDGNVIEVHEVQDIADEECNGL
;
A
#
# COMPACT_ATOMS: atom_id res chain seq x y z
N MET A 1 -13.69 14.85 1.98
CA MET A 1 -12.85 13.75 1.46
C MET A 1 -11.71 14.35 0.65
N LYS A 2 -10.48 14.10 1.06
CA LYS A 2 -9.28 14.62 0.40
C LYS A 2 -8.35 13.46 0.07
N LEU A 3 -7.82 13.45 -1.17
CA LEU A 3 -6.81 12.49 -1.60
C LEU A 3 -5.47 13.19 -1.75
N THR A 4 -4.42 12.59 -1.17
CA THR A 4 -3.04 13.06 -1.31
C THR A 4 -2.19 11.93 -1.86
N LEU A 5 -1.43 12.20 -2.92
CA LEU A 5 -0.48 11.22 -3.45
C LEU A 5 0.55 10.88 -2.36
N HIS A 6 0.71 9.62 -2.04
CA HIS A 6 1.50 9.17 -0.90
C HIS A 6 2.73 8.36 -1.32
N HIS A 7 2.56 7.34 -2.14
CA HIS A 7 3.68 6.50 -2.56
C HIS A 7 3.47 5.85 -3.91
N ILE A 8 4.57 5.38 -4.47
CA ILE A 8 4.61 4.53 -5.64
C ILE A 8 5.18 3.18 -5.19
N ASN A 9 4.48 2.10 -5.51
CA ASN A 9 4.94 0.74 -5.27
C ASN A 9 5.43 0.13 -6.58
N LEU A 10 6.64 -0.41 -6.59
CA LEU A 10 7.19 -1.16 -7.71
C LEU A 10 7.38 -2.61 -7.27
N ALA A 11 6.83 -3.54 -8.04
CA ALA A 11 7.05 -4.96 -7.81
C ALA A 11 8.35 -5.40 -8.49
N THR A 12 9.16 -6.19 -7.78
CA THR A 12 10.47 -6.64 -8.27
C THR A 12 10.73 -8.09 -7.86
N GLU A 13 11.51 -8.79 -8.65
CA GLU A 13 11.99 -10.12 -8.29
C GLU A 13 13.20 -10.07 -7.34
N ASN A 14 13.86 -8.91 -7.20
CA ASN A 14 15.02 -8.73 -6.35
C ASN A 14 14.96 -7.39 -5.62
N VAL A 15 14.36 -7.41 -4.42
CA VAL A 15 14.19 -6.21 -3.59
C VAL A 15 15.52 -5.59 -3.20
N ALA A 16 16.50 -6.41 -2.80
CA ALA A 16 17.80 -5.90 -2.36
C ALA A 16 18.53 -5.13 -3.47
N ARG A 17 18.47 -5.61 -4.71
CA ARG A 17 19.08 -4.94 -5.86
C ARG A 17 18.37 -3.62 -6.17
N MET A 18 17.05 -3.59 -6.13
CA MET A 18 16.27 -2.38 -6.35
C MET A 18 16.52 -1.34 -5.24
N ASP A 19 16.54 -1.78 -4.00
CA ASP A 19 16.81 -0.93 -2.84
C ASP A 19 18.19 -0.27 -2.97
N ASN A 20 19.21 -1.06 -3.29
CA ASN A 20 20.57 -0.54 -3.51
C ASN A 20 20.61 0.51 -4.64
N PHE A 21 19.92 0.26 -5.76
CA PHE A 21 19.85 1.23 -6.86
C PHE A 21 19.22 2.56 -6.42
N TYR A 22 18.09 2.51 -5.75
CA TYR A 22 17.40 3.73 -5.34
C TYR A 22 18.13 4.50 -4.25
N GLN A 23 18.91 3.82 -3.41
CA GLN A 23 19.75 4.49 -2.43
C GLN A 23 21.04 5.04 -3.06
N GLU A 24 21.82 4.21 -3.76
CA GLU A 24 23.16 4.57 -4.23
C GLU A 24 23.15 5.44 -5.49
N VAL A 25 22.26 5.16 -6.44
CA VAL A 25 22.17 5.90 -7.70
C VAL A 25 21.25 7.10 -7.58
N MET A 26 20.06 6.91 -7.01
CA MET A 26 19.04 7.95 -6.91
C MET A 26 19.16 8.80 -5.66
N GLY A 27 19.93 8.37 -4.66
CA GLY A 27 20.14 9.12 -3.43
C GLY A 27 18.95 9.15 -2.48
N LEU A 28 18.00 8.21 -2.60
CA LEU A 28 16.87 8.15 -1.68
C LEU A 28 17.28 7.55 -0.33
N SER A 29 16.57 7.92 0.73
CA SER A 29 16.91 7.51 2.09
C SER A 29 15.95 6.46 2.64
N PRO A 30 16.45 5.40 3.31
CA PRO A 30 15.61 4.46 4.05
C PRO A 30 15.26 4.96 5.46
N ASN A 31 15.75 6.12 5.88
CA ASN A 31 15.67 6.62 7.26
C ASN A 31 14.78 7.85 7.40
N VAL A 32 13.86 8.06 6.48
CA VAL A 32 12.89 9.15 6.54
C VAL A 32 11.77 8.79 7.51
N ALA A 33 11.34 9.77 8.34
CA ALA A 33 10.22 9.59 9.25
C ALA A 33 8.92 9.27 8.49
N GLY A 34 8.08 8.40 9.06
CA GLY A 34 6.79 8.05 8.48
C GLY A 34 6.83 6.90 7.48
N LEU A 35 7.98 6.29 7.23
CA LEU A 35 8.04 5.05 6.46
C LEU A 35 7.29 3.92 7.21
N PRO A 36 6.54 3.07 6.49
CA PRO A 36 5.68 2.09 7.14
C PRO A 36 6.46 0.94 7.77
N VAL A 37 5.78 0.25 8.70
CA VAL A 37 6.22 -1.03 9.24
C VAL A 37 5.38 -2.13 8.63
N LEU A 38 6.03 -3.13 8.00
CA LEU A 38 5.35 -4.23 7.37
C LEU A 38 5.02 -5.34 8.37
N GLU A 39 3.76 -5.76 8.39
CA GLU A 39 3.31 -6.94 9.11
C GLU A 39 3.32 -8.16 8.17
N LYS A 40 4.26 -9.10 8.39
CA LYS A 40 4.42 -10.28 7.52
C LYS A 40 3.43 -11.43 7.82
N LYS A 41 2.50 -11.25 8.75
CA LYS A 41 1.69 -12.34 9.29
C LYS A 41 0.43 -12.70 8.48
N GLN A 42 -0.04 -11.83 7.59
CA GLN A 42 -1.32 -12.02 6.92
C GLN A 42 -1.27 -11.56 5.46
N GLY A 43 -1.44 -12.51 4.55
CA GLY A 43 -1.69 -12.26 3.13
C GLY A 43 -0.47 -12.02 2.27
N TYR A 44 0.54 -11.30 2.72
CA TYR A 44 1.77 -11.04 1.98
C TYR A 44 3.00 -11.24 2.85
N ALA A 45 3.86 -12.17 2.46
CA ALA A 45 5.07 -12.56 3.20
C ALA A 45 6.37 -12.19 2.46
N GLY A 46 6.28 -11.46 1.36
CA GLY A 46 7.44 -11.05 0.58
C GLY A 46 8.27 -9.96 1.25
N ASP A 47 9.49 -9.77 0.76
CA ASP A 47 10.36 -8.69 1.21
C ASP A 47 9.86 -7.36 0.66
N VAL A 48 10.04 -6.30 1.44
CA VAL A 48 9.75 -4.92 1.03
C VAL A 48 10.84 -4.01 1.56
N ALA A 49 11.28 -3.09 0.72
CA ALA A 49 12.14 -1.97 1.14
C ALA A 49 11.39 -0.66 0.93
N PHE A 50 11.60 0.28 1.83
CA PHE A 50 10.98 1.60 1.79
C PHE A 50 12.05 2.66 1.72
N VAL A 51 11.94 3.56 0.75
CA VAL A 51 12.85 4.71 0.59
C VAL A 51 12.04 5.97 0.27
N SER A 52 12.63 7.14 0.50
CA SER A 52 11.94 8.41 0.27
C SER A 52 12.91 9.54 -0.03
N ASP A 53 12.43 10.54 -0.77
CA ASP A 53 13.10 11.82 -0.96
C ASP A 53 12.73 12.87 0.12
N GLY A 54 11.93 12.47 1.11
CA GLY A 54 11.38 13.36 2.13
C GLY A 54 9.95 13.85 1.85
N HIS A 55 9.43 13.59 0.65
CA HIS A 55 8.06 13.97 0.24
C HIS A 55 7.23 12.76 -0.16
N LEU A 56 7.63 12.04 -1.20
CA LEU A 56 6.98 10.82 -1.64
C LEU A 56 7.77 9.62 -1.18
N GLN A 57 7.06 8.55 -0.85
CA GLN A 57 7.67 7.26 -0.56
C GLN A 57 7.73 6.40 -1.81
N MET A 58 8.73 5.53 -1.88
CA MET A 58 8.75 4.41 -2.80
C MET A 58 8.77 3.11 -2.00
N HIS A 59 7.88 2.21 -2.35
CA HIS A 59 7.80 0.87 -1.77
C HIS A 59 8.27 -0.14 -2.81
N LEU A 60 9.35 -0.85 -2.52
CA LEU A 60 9.95 -1.82 -3.41
C LEU A 60 9.57 -3.21 -2.88
N ALA A 61 8.57 -3.82 -3.47
CA ALA A 61 7.96 -5.04 -2.96
C ALA A 61 8.34 -6.24 -3.83
N GLN A 62 8.57 -7.39 -3.19
CA GLN A 62 8.77 -8.63 -3.89
C GLN A 62 7.52 -8.99 -4.70
N LYS A 63 7.72 -9.23 -5.99
CA LYS A 63 6.62 -9.64 -6.88
C LYS A 63 6.01 -10.94 -6.42
N ASP A 64 4.69 -10.97 -6.30
CA ASP A 64 3.92 -12.16 -5.94
C ASP A 64 2.61 -12.18 -6.72
N VAL A 65 2.56 -13.00 -7.77
CA VAL A 65 1.38 -13.10 -8.64
C VAL A 65 0.21 -13.83 -7.96
N LEU A 66 0.43 -14.47 -6.82
CA LEU A 66 -0.59 -15.19 -6.07
C LEU A 66 -1.08 -14.45 -4.82
N ALA A 67 -0.51 -13.28 -4.49
CA ALA A 67 -0.86 -12.58 -3.26
C ALA A 67 -2.35 -12.26 -3.15
N GLY A 68 -2.97 -11.82 -4.23
CA GLY A 68 -4.41 -11.55 -4.25
C GLY A 68 -5.22 -12.82 -4.04
N PHE A 69 -4.88 -13.89 -4.74
CA PHE A 69 -5.55 -15.18 -4.60
C PHE A 69 -5.43 -15.73 -3.16
N ASN A 70 -4.22 -15.72 -2.61
CA ASN A 70 -3.97 -16.22 -1.25
C ASN A 70 -4.68 -15.40 -0.18
N ALA A 71 -4.91 -14.12 -0.41
CA ALA A 71 -5.64 -13.23 0.50
C ALA A 71 -7.16 -13.22 0.25
N GLY A 72 -7.64 -13.96 -0.75
CA GLY A 72 -9.06 -13.95 -1.12
C GLY A 72 -9.52 -12.62 -1.74
N GLN A 73 -8.62 -11.90 -2.41
CA GLN A 73 -8.84 -10.57 -2.96
C GLN A 73 -8.78 -10.57 -4.48
N MET A 74 -9.68 -9.80 -5.10
CA MET A 74 -9.74 -9.66 -6.56
C MET A 74 -8.52 -8.92 -7.11
N VAL A 75 -8.09 -7.86 -6.44
CA VAL A 75 -6.97 -7.03 -6.89
C VAL A 75 -5.69 -7.46 -6.18
N ASN A 76 -4.64 -7.69 -6.95
CA ASN A 76 -3.31 -8.03 -6.43
C ASN A 76 -2.41 -6.78 -6.48
N PRO A 77 -2.05 -6.21 -5.31
CA PRO A 77 -1.27 -4.98 -5.27
C PRO A 77 0.23 -5.16 -5.55
N VAL A 78 0.72 -6.39 -5.58
CA VAL A 78 2.16 -6.70 -5.72
C VAL A 78 2.49 -7.54 -6.94
N ALA A 79 1.57 -7.68 -7.90
CA ALA A 79 1.86 -8.33 -9.17
C ALA A 79 2.69 -7.42 -10.10
N ARG A 80 2.40 -6.12 -10.12
CA ARG A 80 3.07 -5.12 -10.97
C ARG A 80 3.50 -3.88 -10.19
N GLY A 81 2.88 -3.62 -9.06
CA GLY A 81 2.97 -2.39 -8.30
C GLY A 81 1.71 -1.55 -8.40
N HIS A 82 1.71 -0.40 -7.79
CA HIS A 82 0.54 0.48 -7.74
C HIS A 82 0.92 1.91 -7.41
N ILE A 83 -0.03 2.83 -7.60
CA ILE A 83 0.05 4.21 -7.16
C ILE A 83 -0.89 4.35 -5.96
N ALA A 84 -0.42 4.94 -4.88
CA ALA A 84 -1.19 5.03 -3.65
C ALA A 84 -1.48 6.47 -3.24
N TYR A 85 -2.72 6.65 -2.81
CA TYR A 85 -3.22 7.90 -2.25
C TYR A 85 -3.65 7.69 -0.81
N ARG A 86 -3.43 8.70 0.02
CA ARG A 86 -3.94 8.74 1.39
C ARG A 86 -5.20 9.61 1.44
N THR A 87 -6.19 9.17 2.21
CA THR A 87 -7.41 9.94 2.47
C THR A 87 -7.61 10.14 3.97
N ASP A 88 -8.34 11.18 4.32
CA ASP A 88 -8.80 11.43 5.69
C ASP A 88 -10.17 10.77 5.99
N ASP A 89 -10.84 10.23 4.97
CA ASP A 89 -12.17 9.60 5.12
C ASP A 89 -12.33 8.47 4.10
N LEU A 90 -11.87 7.28 4.47
CA LEU A 90 -11.95 6.11 3.61
C LEU A 90 -13.40 5.63 3.42
N ALA A 91 -14.24 5.77 4.46
CA ALA A 91 -15.64 5.38 4.37
C ALA A 91 -16.38 6.20 3.31
N ALA A 92 -16.16 7.51 3.28
CA ALA A 92 -16.70 8.39 2.24
C ALA A 92 -16.19 8.01 0.85
N PHE A 93 -14.89 7.69 0.74
CA PHE A 93 -14.29 7.29 -0.53
C PHE A 93 -14.85 5.96 -1.04
N LYS A 94 -15.04 4.97 -0.18
CA LYS A 94 -15.70 3.71 -0.55
C LYS A 94 -17.12 3.94 -1.06
N SER A 95 -17.89 4.79 -0.38
CA SER A 95 -19.25 5.16 -0.82
C SER A 95 -19.24 5.84 -2.20
N HIS A 96 -18.23 6.70 -2.44
CA HIS A 96 -18.05 7.33 -3.74
C HIS A 96 -17.76 6.31 -4.84
N LEU A 97 -16.87 5.34 -4.60
CA LEU A 97 -16.59 4.26 -5.56
C LEU A 97 -17.85 3.45 -5.88
N ARG A 98 -18.65 3.12 -4.86
CA ARG A 98 -19.92 2.40 -5.06
C ARG A 98 -20.90 3.21 -5.91
N ALA A 99 -21.00 4.52 -5.66
CA ALA A 99 -21.85 5.41 -6.45
C ALA A 99 -21.40 5.51 -7.92
N GLN A 100 -20.11 5.37 -8.18
CA GLN A 100 -19.54 5.36 -9.53
C GLN A 100 -19.50 3.96 -10.15
N ASN A 101 -20.03 2.95 -9.49
CA ASN A 101 -19.99 1.54 -9.92
C ASN A 101 -18.58 1.00 -10.16
N ILE A 102 -17.62 1.43 -9.34
CA ILE A 102 -16.24 0.97 -9.41
C ILE A 102 -16.03 -0.10 -8.33
N PRO A 103 -15.76 -1.37 -8.71
CA PRO A 103 -15.46 -2.42 -7.75
C PRO A 103 -14.09 -2.21 -7.13
N PHE A 104 -13.95 -2.58 -5.87
CA PHE A 104 -12.69 -2.49 -5.16
C PHE A 104 -12.48 -3.68 -4.22
N SER A 105 -11.23 -3.99 -3.94
CA SER A 105 -10.82 -4.99 -2.93
C SER A 105 -10.52 -4.27 -1.62
N ASP A 106 -11.18 -4.68 -0.54
CA ASP A 106 -10.91 -4.17 0.80
C ASP A 106 -9.94 -5.12 1.51
N TRP A 107 -8.68 -4.69 1.61
CA TRP A 107 -7.63 -5.45 2.28
C TRP A 107 -7.62 -5.23 3.79
N GLY A 108 -8.39 -4.26 4.30
CA GLY A 108 -8.35 -3.92 5.71
C GLY A 108 -6.95 -3.49 6.13
N ASN A 109 -6.54 -3.90 7.33
CA ASN A 109 -5.24 -3.58 7.91
C ASN A 109 -4.24 -4.75 7.85
N LYS A 110 -4.43 -5.68 6.92
CA LYS A 110 -3.69 -6.96 6.88
C LYS A 110 -2.26 -6.85 6.39
N ALA A 111 -1.90 -5.82 5.61
CA ALA A 111 -0.58 -5.70 5.01
C ALA A 111 0.31 -4.70 5.75
N VAL A 112 -0.18 -3.52 6.05
CA VAL A 112 0.58 -2.45 6.71
C VAL A 112 -0.05 -2.14 8.07
N SER A 113 0.78 -2.17 9.12
CA SER A 113 0.32 -1.83 10.46
C SER A 113 -0.18 -0.38 10.51
N GLY A 114 -1.38 -0.19 11.06
CA GLY A 114 -1.99 1.12 11.23
C GLY A 114 -2.61 1.73 9.98
N TRP A 115 -2.69 0.99 8.87
CA TRP A 115 -3.34 1.44 7.64
C TRP A 115 -4.52 0.54 7.29
N HIS A 116 -5.64 1.16 6.90
CA HIS A 116 -6.72 0.46 6.23
C HIS A 116 -6.61 0.74 4.73
N GLN A 117 -6.42 -0.30 3.91
CA GLN A 117 -6.12 -0.21 2.48
C GLN A 117 -7.25 -0.79 1.64
N ILE A 118 -7.59 -0.10 0.57
CA ILE A 118 -8.40 -0.64 -0.52
C ILE A 118 -7.65 -0.51 -1.84
N PHE A 119 -7.94 -1.40 -2.78
CA PHE A 119 -7.32 -1.42 -4.10
C PHE A 119 -8.38 -1.56 -5.18
N PHE A 120 -8.19 -0.86 -6.28
CA PHE A 120 -9.05 -0.94 -7.46
C PHE A 120 -8.25 -0.62 -8.71
N TYR A 121 -8.88 -0.74 -9.87
CA TYR A 121 -8.24 -0.45 -11.15
C TYR A 121 -8.70 0.88 -11.71
N ASP A 122 -7.78 1.59 -12.37
CA ASP A 122 -8.16 2.69 -13.25
C ASP A 122 -8.67 2.12 -14.60
N PRO A 123 -9.14 2.97 -15.54
CA PRO A 123 -9.66 2.49 -16.82
C PRO A 123 -8.69 1.65 -17.66
N ASP A 124 -7.39 1.82 -17.48
CA ASP A 124 -6.36 1.09 -18.23
C ASP A 124 -5.78 -0.10 -17.45
N GLY A 125 -6.34 -0.42 -16.28
CA GLY A 125 -5.94 -1.56 -15.48
C GLY A 125 -4.73 -1.30 -14.57
N ASN A 126 -4.35 -0.04 -14.36
CA ASN A 126 -3.35 0.28 -13.34
C ASN A 126 -3.96 0.11 -11.95
N VAL A 127 -3.22 -0.49 -11.03
CA VAL A 127 -3.69 -0.66 -9.66
C VAL A 127 -3.55 0.64 -8.89
N ILE A 128 -4.64 1.06 -8.27
CA ILE A 128 -4.70 2.22 -7.38
C ILE A 128 -4.94 1.73 -5.96
N GLU A 129 -4.13 2.21 -5.02
CA GLU A 129 -4.38 2.07 -3.59
C GLU A 129 -4.98 3.37 -3.05
N VAL A 130 -5.99 3.25 -2.19
CA VAL A 130 -6.37 4.34 -1.29
C VAL A 130 -6.35 3.81 0.12
N HIS A 131 -5.71 4.51 1.03
CA HIS A 131 -5.62 4.10 2.42
C HIS A 131 -5.89 5.27 3.37
N GLU A 132 -6.31 4.89 4.57
CA GLU A 132 -6.47 5.78 5.72
C GLU A 132 -5.60 5.28 6.85
N VAL A 133 -4.95 6.20 7.55
CA VAL A 133 -4.18 5.88 8.76
C VAL A 133 -5.16 5.65 9.90
N GLN A 134 -5.06 4.51 10.56
CA GLN A 134 -5.85 4.18 11.74
C GLN A 134 -5.09 4.53 13.01
N ASP A 135 -5.81 5.03 14.00
CA ASP A 135 -5.24 5.26 15.33
C ASP A 135 -5.18 3.92 16.08
N ILE A 136 -3.95 3.40 16.25
CA ILE A 136 -3.71 2.11 16.92
C ILE A 136 -4.15 2.16 18.39
N ALA A 137 -4.09 3.33 19.02
CA ALA A 137 -4.52 3.49 20.42
C ALA A 137 -6.03 3.26 20.60
N ASP A 138 -6.86 3.60 19.61
CA ASP A 138 -8.31 3.37 19.66
C ASP A 138 -8.66 1.88 19.50
N GLU A 139 -7.87 1.12 18.75
CA GLU A 139 -8.07 -0.34 18.61
C GLU A 139 -7.77 -1.08 19.92
N GLU A 140 -6.74 -0.68 20.65
CA GLU A 140 -6.41 -1.27 21.96
C GLU A 140 -7.48 -0.96 23.02
N CYS A 141 -8.09 0.21 22.98
CA CYS A 141 -9.18 0.61 23.89
C CYS A 141 -10.49 -0.12 23.59
N ASN A 142 -10.76 -0.47 22.34
CA ASN A 142 -11.98 -1.17 21.92
C ASN A 142 -11.89 -2.69 22.09
N GLY A 143 -10.72 -3.23 22.39
CA GLY A 143 -10.46 -4.64 22.65
C GLY A 143 -10.61 -5.06 24.12
N LEU A 144 -11.01 -4.13 24.96
CA LEU A 144 -11.29 -4.34 26.38
C LEU A 144 -12.80 -4.36 26.64
#